data_16d682a6ef91da35e9c5b7463a886a7e
#
_entry.id   16d682a6ef91da35e9c5b7463a886a7e
#
_cell.length_a   1.000
_cell.length_b   1.000
_cell.length_c   1.000
_cell.angle_alpha   90.00
_cell.angle_beta   90.00
_cell.angle_gamma   90.00
#
_symmetry.space_group_name_H-M   'P 1'
#
loop_
_entity.id
_entity.type
_entity.pdbx_description
1 polymer ?
#
loop_
_entity_poly.entity_id
_entity_poly.type
_entity_poly.pdbx_seq_one_letter_code
_entity_poly.pdbx_strand_id
1 'polypeptide(L)'
;MRDKFSIVVPVYNESANINILINEINNSLEGYIYEIIFVNDFSSDNTDEIFFKKIENCKCITHEKNKGQSESIKTGILNSKYNNIVTMDGDLQNDPSDIPSLIKVYTDLKSIALVGGIREKRKDNFVKITSSKIANSFRQFILNDECSDTGCGLKIFDKEIFLKLPFFNGIHRFLPALFKGFGYQTAFIKVNHRERISGVSKYGTLDRLFRGLRDVYRVNKMIKLNKRK
;
A
#
# COMPACT_ATOMS: atom_id res chain seq x y z
N MET A 1 -0.32 21.99 -2.87
CA MET A 1 0.45 21.89 -1.62
C MET A 1 0.43 20.44 -1.13
N ARG A 2 1.59 19.91 -0.71
CA ARG A 2 1.71 18.53 -0.17
C ARG A 2 1.59 18.53 1.36
N ASP A 3 0.53 19.15 1.87
CA ASP A 3 0.31 19.43 3.30
C ASP A 3 -0.94 18.71 3.86
N LYS A 4 -1.70 18.03 2.99
CA LYS A 4 -2.93 17.31 3.37
C LYS A 4 -2.91 15.91 2.78
N PHE A 5 -3.34 14.92 3.58
CA PHE A 5 -3.14 13.50 3.27
C PHE A 5 -4.41 12.68 3.47
N SER A 6 -4.64 11.70 2.60
CA SER A 6 -5.66 10.68 2.79
C SER A 6 -4.98 9.34 3.04
N ILE A 7 -5.21 8.76 4.22
CA ILE A 7 -4.66 7.47 4.63
C ILE A 7 -5.66 6.40 4.22
N VAL A 8 -5.30 5.54 3.28
CA VAL A 8 -6.17 4.47 2.75
C VAL A 8 -5.74 3.13 3.32
N VAL A 9 -6.66 2.48 4.02
CA VAL A 9 -6.43 1.22 4.74
C VAL A 9 -7.44 0.17 4.27
N PRO A 10 -7.04 -0.77 3.38
CA PRO A 10 -7.88 -1.91 3.05
C PRO A 10 -7.92 -2.89 4.22
N VAL A 11 -9.12 -3.35 4.60
CA VAL A 11 -9.32 -4.30 5.70
C VAL A 11 -10.22 -5.46 5.27
N TYR A 12 -9.91 -6.64 5.77
CA TYR A 12 -10.73 -7.85 5.60
C TYR A 12 -10.56 -8.78 6.80
N ASN A 13 -11.56 -8.84 7.68
CA ASN A 13 -11.54 -9.56 8.95
C ASN A 13 -10.39 -9.09 9.86
N GLU A 14 -10.39 -7.79 10.15
CA GLU A 14 -9.37 -7.12 10.98
C GLU A 14 -9.99 -6.32 12.12
N SER A 15 -11.21 -6.68 12.58
CA SER A 15 -11.97 -5.93 13.61
C SER A 15 -11.14 -5.64 14.87
N ALA A 16 -10.35 -6.59 15.34
CA ALA A 16 -9.50 -6.43 16.53
C ALA A 16 -8.40 -5.35 16.38
N ASN A 17 -8.00 -5.06 15.14
CA ASN A 17 -6.86 -4.20 14.85
C ASN A 17 -7.25 -2.73 14.59
N ILE A 18 -8.49 -2.47 14.18
CA ILE A 18 -8.92 -1.17 13.66
C ILE A 18 -8.79 -0.05 14.68
N ASN A 19 -9.30 -0.23 15.91
CA ASN A 19 -9.23 0.81 16.95
C ASN A 19 -7.78 1.12 17.34
N ILE A 20 -6.93 0.10 17.43
CA ILE A 20 -5.51 0.25 17.70
C ILE A 20 -4.86 1.09 16.59
N LEU A 21 -5.14 0.73 15.34
CA LEU A 21 -4.57 1.40 14.18
C LEU A 21 -5.01 2.86 14.07
N ILE A 22 -6.30 3.16 14.34
CA ILE A 22 -6.81 4.54 14.37
C ILE A 22 -6.05 5.37 15.39
N ASN A 23 -5.88 4.85 16.61
CA ASN A 23 -5.17 5.56 17.67
C ASN A 23 -3.70 5.78 17.31
N GLU A 24 -3.03 4.78 16.76
CA GLU A 24 -1.62 4.91 16.35
C GLU A 24 -1.44 5.90 15.19
N ILE A 25 -2.34 5.91 14.20
CA ILE A 25 -2.32 6.90 13.12
C ILE A 25 -2.53 8.31 13.66
N ASN A 26 -3.53 8.50 14.54
CA ASN A 26 -3.82 9.81 15.13
C ASN A 26 -2.63 10.35 15.92
N ASN A 27 -1.99 9.50 16.73
CA ASN A 27 -0.79 9.89 17.49
C ASN A 27 0.39 10.23 16.57
N SER A 28 0.56 9.47 15.48
CA SER A 28 1.68 9.65 14.54
C SER A 28 1.52 10.90 13.66
N LEU A 29 0.28 11.33 13.42
CA LEU A 29 -0.06 12.45 12.54
C LEU A 29 -0.58 13.67 13.29
N GLU A 30 -0.26 13.79 14.58
CA GLU A 30 -0.55 15.01 15.34
C GLU A 30 0.05 16.23 14.63
N GLY A 31 -0.75 17.28 14.44
CA GLY A 31 -0.35 18.50 13.72
C GLY A 31 -0.44 18.42 12.19
N TYR A 32 -0.76 17.27 11.61
CA TYR A 32 -1.03 17.13 10.17
C TYR A 32 -2.52 17.31 9.83
N ILE A 33 -2.81 17.70 8.61
CA ILE A 33 -4.19 17.71 8.07
C ILE A 33 -4.40 16.41 7.29
N TYR A 34 -5.26 15.53 7.79
CA TYR A 34 -5.49 14.22 7.17
C TYR A 34 -6.91 13.72 7.37
N GLU A 35 -7.25 12.69 6.60
CA GLU A 35 -8.39 11.80 6.81
C GLU A 35 -7.93 10.34 6.77
N ILE A 36 -8.66 9.45 7.43
CA ILE A 36 -8.46 8.00 7.37
C ILE A 36 -9.64 7.38 6.62
N ILE A 37 -9.37 6.54 5.63
CA ILE A 37 -10.37 5.84 4.84
C ILE A 37 -10.12 4.34 4.96
N PHE A 38 -10.90 3.68 5.79
CA PHE A 38 -10.97 2.23 5.78
C PHE A 38 -11.84 1.76 4.61
N VAL A 39 -11.38 0.72 3.92
CA VAL A 39 -12.20 0.04 2.92
C VAL A 39 -12.37 -1.40 3.35
N ASN A 40 -13.56 -1.71 3.85
CA ASN A 40 -13.93 -3.06 4.27
C ASN A 40 -14.28 -3.90 3.04
N ASP A 41 -13.45 -4.89 2.75
CA ASP A 41 -13.58 -5.76 1.59
C ASP A 41 -14.49 -6.96 1.85
N PHE A 42 -15.72 -6.67 2.35
CA PHE A 42 -16.72 -7.68 2.66
C PHE A 42 -16.29 -8.62 3.79
N SER A 43 -15.90 -8.06 4.94
CA SER A 43 -15.55 -8.84 6.14
C SER A 43 -16.75 -9.64 6.67
N SER A 44 -16.46 -10.79 7.25
CA SER A 44 -17.45 -11.66 7.94
C SER A 44 -17.39 -11.53 9.47
N ASP A 45 -16.48 -10.69 9.97
CA ASP A 45 -16.37 -10.35 11.40
C ASP A 45 -17.08 -9.01 11.69
N ASN A 46 -16.94 -8.51 12.92
CA ASN A 46 -17.58 -7.26 13.35
C ASN A 46 -16.86 -5.98 12.85
N THR A 47 -16.14 -6.05 11.74
CA THR A 47 -15.42 -4.90 11.18
C THR A 47 -16.34 -3.69 10.96
N ASP A 48 -17.54 -3.89 10.40
CA ASP A 48 -18.47 -2.79 10.13
C ASP A 48 -19.03 -2.14 11.40
N GLU A 49 -19.22 -2.91 12.47
CA GLU A 49 -19.80 -2.42 13.73
C GLU A 49 -18.95 -1.35 14.39
N ILE A 50 -17.63 -1.38 14.19
CA ILE A 50 -16.69 -0.39 14.72
C ILE A 50 -17.00 1.02 14.20
N PHE A 51 -17.52 1.11 12.98
CA PHE A 51 -17.81 2.38 12.30
C PHE A 51 -19.26 2.87 12.47
N PHE A 52 -20.11 2.15 13.24
CA PHE A 52 -21.46 2.64 13.56
C PHE A 52 -21.44 3.94 14.35
N LYS A 53 -20.38 4.15 15.15
CA LYS A 53 -20.14 5.44 15.80
C LYS A 53 -19.24 6.29 14.91
N LYS A 54 -19.60 7.55 14.75
CA LYS A 54 -18.79 8.50 13.99
C LYS A 54 -17.44 8.68 14.70
N ILE A 55 -16.37 8.38 13.97
CA ILE A 55 -15.00 8.62 14.41
C ILE A 55 -14.49 9.85 13.65
N GLU A 56 -13.92 10.81 14.38
CA GLU A 56 -13.40 12.04 13.79
C GLU A 56 -12.31 11.72 12.75
N ASN A 57 -12.32 12.45 11.62
CA ASN A 57 -11.39 12.28 10.49
C ASN A 57 -11.31 10.85 9.91
N CYS A 58 -12.26 9.98 10.26
CA CYS A 58 -12.26 8.59 9.82
C CYS A 58 -13.59 8.23 9.14
N LYS A 59 -13.53 7.49 8.04
CA LYS A 59 -14.69 6.89 7.39
C LYS A 59 -14.39 5.46 6.95
N CYS A 60 -15.45 4.65 6.85
CA CYS A 60 -15.39 3.31 6.28
C CYS A 60 -16.27 3.22 5.03
N ILE A 61 -15.79 2.49 4.03
CA ILE A 61 -16.53 2.14 2.82
C ILE A 61 -16.56 0.62 2.74
N THR A 62 -17.76 0.02 2.73
CA THR A 62 -17.91 -1.43 2.69
C THR A 62 -18.26 -1.88 1.28
N HIS A 63 -17.56 -2.88 0.77
CA HIS A 63 -17.87 -3.54 -0.49
C HIS A 63 -19.02 -4.54 -0.30
N GLU A 64 -19.87 -4.70 -1.29
CA GLU A 64 -20.96 -5.70 -1.32
C GLU A 64 -20.47 -7.14 -1.52
N LYS A 65 -19.20 -7.32 -1.94
CA LYS A 65 -18.51 -8.60 -2.08
C LYS A 65 -17.01 -8.41 -1.98
N ASN A 66 -16.26 -9.46 -1.67
CA ASN A 66 -14.80 -9.42 -1.66
C ASN A 66 -14.26 -9.16 -3.06
N LYS A 67 -13.56 -8.02 -3.26
CA LYS A 67 -12.97 -7.58 -4.53
C LYS A 67 -11.44 -7.66 -4.51
N GLY A 68 -10.86 -7.88 -3.33
CA GLY A 68 -9.41 -7.96 -3.11
C GLY A 68 -8.74 -6.61 -2.85
N GLN A 69 -7.55 -6.67 -2.27
CA GLN A 69 -6.80 -5.52 -1.76
C GLN A 69 -6.62 -4.39 -2.79
N SER A 70 -6.36 -4.70 -4.05
CA SER A 70 -6.14 -3.68 -5.08
C SER A 70 -7.39 -2.85 -5.37
N GLU A 71 -8.55 -3.47 -5.44
CA GLU A 71 -9.83 -2.77 -5.62
C GLU A 71 -10.18 -1.97 -4.36
N SER A 72 -9.88 -2.50 -3.17
CA SER A 72 -10.11 -1.76 -1.92
C SER A 72 -9.24 -0.51 -1.85
N ILE A 73 -7.97 -0.60 -2.20
CA ILE A 73 -7.09 0.58 -2.30
C ILE A 73 -7.65 1.58 -3.33
N LYS A 74 -8.04 1.13 -4.52
CA LYS A 74 -8.61 1.99 -5.56
C LYS A 74 -9.91 2.66 -5.08
N THR A 75 -10.79 1.92 -4.42
CA THR A 75 -12.02 2.47 -3.83
C THR A 75 -11.71 3.58 -2.83
N GLY A 76 -10.73 3.37 -1.94
CA GLY A 76 -10.30 4.38 -0.98
C GLY A 76 -9.71 5.62 -1.67
N ILE A 77 -8.88 5.43 -2.69
CA ILE A 77 -8.28 6.53 -3.47
C ILE A 77 -9.37 7.35 -4.19
N LEU A 78 -10.33 6.71 -4.83
CA LEU A 78 -11.43 7.40 -5.53
C LEU A 78 -12.27 8.26 -4.57
N ASN A 79 -12.45 7.80 -3.34
CA ASN A 79 -13.21 8.47 -2.30
C ASN A 79 -12.36 9.39 -1.41
N SER A 80 -11.08 9.57 -1.70
CA SER A 80 -10.19 10.44 -0.94
C SER A 80 -10.44 11.91 -1.25
N LYS A 81 -10.38 12.74 -0.21
CA LYS A 81 -10.50 14.21 -0.30
C LYS A 81 -9.21 14.85 -0.79
N TYR A 82 -8.06 14.29 -0.41
CA TYR A 82 -6.76 14.87 -0.67
C TYR A 82 -6.01 14.13 -1.78
N ASN A 83 -5.11 14.84 -2.45
CA ASN A 83 -4.34 14.29 -3.57
C ASN A 83 -3.12 13.46 -3.14
N ASN A 84 -2.61 13.68 -1.92
CA ASN A 84 -1.50 12.90 -1.40
C ASN A 84 -2.06 11.68 -0.67
N ILE A 85 -1.87 10.50 -1.25
CA ILE A 85 -2.39 9.24 -0.72
C ILE A 85 -1.30 8.51 0.04
N VAL A 86 -1.59 8.16 1.29
CA VAL A 86 -0.80 7.18 2.04
C VAL A 86 -1.57 5.87 2.06
N THR A 87 -0.96 4.78 1.64
CA THR A 87 -1.51 3.42 1.81
C THR A 87 -0.80 2.69 2.92
N MET A 88 -1.51 1.86 3.67
CA MET A 88 -0.94 0.91 4.63
C MET A 88 -1.86 -0.29 4.83
N ASP A 89 -1.31 -1.40 5.32
CA ASP A 89 -2.07 -2.61 5.60
C ASP A 89 -2.78 -2.49 6.97
N GLY A 90 -3.96 -3.13 7.11
CA GLY A 90 -4.80 -3.05 8.32
C GLY A 90 -4.42 -4.05 9.43
N ASP A 91 -3.36 -4.84 9.25
CA ASP A 91 -2.97 -5.95 10.13
C ASP A 91 -1.93 -5.60 11.21
N LEU A 92 -1.70 -4.30 11.43
CA LEU A 92 -0.73 -3.73 12.38
C LEU A 92 0.75 -4.07 12.08
N GLN A 93 1.07 -4.71 10.96
CA GLN A 93 2.46 -4.99 10.61
C GLN A 93 3.22 -3.74 10.13
N ASN A 94 2.54 -2.78 9.51
CA ASN A 94 3.10 -1.46 9.23
C ASN A 94 3.06 -0.60 10.49
N ASP A 95 4.13 0.12 10.78
CA ASP A 95 4.19 1.05 11.89
C ASP A 95 3.73 2.46 11.44
N PRO A 96 2.60 2.99 11.96
CA PRO A 96 2.15 4.34 11.61
C PRO A 96 3.16 5.44 11.94
N SER A 97 4.05 5.22 12.92
CA SER A 97 5.10 6.18 13.28
C SER A 97 6.13 6.45 12.16
N ASP A 98 6.15 5.61 11.12
CA ASP A 98 6.98 5.82 9.94
C ASP A 98 6.32 6.78 8.92
N ILE A 99 5.02 7.06 9.02
CA ILE A 99 4.29 7.92 8.07
C ILE A 99 4.90 9.32 7.98
N PRO A 100 5.22 10.02 9.10
CA PRO A 100 5.88 11.33 9.03
C PRO A 100 7.19 11.32 8.25
N SER A 101 7.98 10.24 8.33
CA SER A 101 9.24 10.11 7.58
C SER A 101 9.00 9.98 6.08
N LEU A 102 7.96 9.22 5.66
CA LEU A 102 7.56 9.16 4.24
C LEU A 102 7.07 10.54 3.76
N ILE A 103 6.22 11.21 4.55
CA ILE A 103 5.71 12.54 4.24
C ILE A 103 6.87 13.52 4.05
N LYS A 104 7.84 13.52 4.95
CA LYS A 104 9.01 14.40 4.87
C LYS A 104 9.75 14.25 3.55
N VAL A 105 10.13 13.02 3.18
CA VAL A 105 10.84 12.78 1.90
C VAL A 105 9.96 13.17 0.70
N TYR A 106 8.66 12.87 0.75
CA TYR A 106 7.73 13.20 -0.32
C TYR A 106 7.51 14.70 -0.49
N THR A 107 7.53 15.47 0.59
CA THR A 107 7.35 16.94 0.56
C THR A 107 8.63 17.69 0.23
N ASP A 108 9.77 17.25 0.77
CA ASP A 108 11.08 17.89 0.57
C ASP A 108 11.54 17.71 -0.88
N LEU A 109 11.32 16.56 -1.47
CA LEU A 109 11.71 16.23 -2.84
C LEU A 109 10.51 16.35 -3.80
N LYS A 110 10.21 17.59 -4.23
CA LYS A 110 9.02 17.93 -5.06
C LYS A 110 8.90 17.12 -6.36
N SER A 111 10.02 16.63 -6.91
CA SER A 111 10.06 15.81 -8.12
C SER A 111 9.61 14.36 -7.89
N ILE A 112 9.62 13.87 -6.63
CA ILE A 112 9.22 12.52 -6.29
C ILE A 112 7.69 12.41 -6.31
N ALA A 113 7.20 11.42 -7.05
CA ALA A 113 5.77 11.13 -7.18
C ALA A 113 5.31 9.96 -6.31
N LEU A 114 6.25 9.12 -5.86
CA LEU A 114 5.99 8.01 -4.95
C LEU A 114 7.17 7.81 -4.00
N VAL A 115 6.90 7.70 -2.70
CA VAL A 115 7.85 7.19 -1.71
C VAL A 115 7.32 5.88 -1.15
N GLY A 116 8.12 4.82 -1.20
CA GLY A 116 7.80 3.49 -0.68
C GLY A 116 8.63 3.12 0.53
N GLY A 117 8.02 2.39 1.48
CA GLY A 117 8.73 1.78 2.59
C GLY A 117 9.50 0.52 2.17
N ILE A 118 10.69 0.32 2.74
CA ILE A 118 11.46 -0.93 2.69
C ILE A 118 11.57 -1.44 4.11
N ARG A 119 10.98 -2.60 4.37
CA ARG A 119 10.92 -3.18 5.72
C ARG A 119 12.29 -3.61 6.20
N GLU A 120 12.75 -3.03 7.31
CA GLU A 120 13.93 -3.51 8.02
C GLU A 120 13.59 -4.77 8.85
N LYS A 121 14.54 -5.68 8.98
CA LYS A 121 14.49 -6.85 9.88
C LYS A 121 13.22 -7.70 9.74
N ARG A 122 12.90 -8.14 8.49
CA ARG A 122 11.81 -9.12 8.30
C ARG A 122 12.10 -10.38 9.13
N LYS A 123 11.27 -10.64 10.13
CA LYS A 123 11.32 -11.84 10.98
C LYS A 123 10.59 -13.04 10.30
N ASP A 124 10.71 -13.17 8.99
CA ASP A 124 10.16 -14.28 8.23
C ASP A 124 11.11 -15.49 8.27
N ASN A 125 10.57 -16.68 8.04
CA ASN A 125 11.36 -17.92 7.94
C ASN A 125 12.41 -17.80 6.80
N PHE A 126 13.63 -18.31 7.00
CA PHE A 126 14.77 -18.19 6.07
C PHE A 126 14.40 -18.54 4.61
N VAL A 127 13.60 -19.60 4.40
CA VAL A 127 13.14 -20.01 3.07
C VAL A 127 12.27 -18.93 2.41
N LYS A 128 11.37 -18.26 3.18
CA LYS A 128 10.54 -17.17 2.68
C LYS A 128 11.36 -15.93 2.35
N ILE A 129 12.37 -15.62 3.13
CA ILE A 129 13.27 -14.49 2.88
C ILE A 129 14.06 -14.71 1.59
N THR A 130 14.64 -15.90 1.41
CA THR A 130 15.47 -16.22 0.25
C THR A 130 14.66 -16.28 -1.04
N SER A 131 13.50 -16.95 -1.04
CA SER A 131 12.60 -16.99 -2.19
C SER A 131 12.06 -15.59 -2.57
N SER A 132 11.77 -14.76 -1.58
CA SER A 132 11.36 -13.37 -1.79
C SER A 132 12.49 -12.52 -2.39
N LYS A 133 13.73 -12.69 -1.95
CA LYS A 133 14.90 -11.99 -2.51
C LYS A 133 15.10 -12.34 -3.98
N ILE A 134 15.06 -13.62 -4.34
CA ILE A 134 15.20 -14.08 -5.73
C ILE A 134 14.08 -13.51 -6.60
N ALA A 135 12.82 -13.61 -6.15
CA ALA A 135 11.69 -13.07 -6.88
C ALA A 135 11.76 -11.54 -7.05
N ASN A 136 12.20 -10.82 -6.02
CA ASN A 136 12.38 -9.38 -6.09
C ASN A 136 13.54 -8.99 -7.03
N SER A 137 14.68 -9.69 -7.00
CA SER A 137 15.81 -9.44 -7.91
C SER A 137 15.41 -9.66 -9.37
N PHE A 138 14.70 -10.76 -9.66
CA PHE A 138 14.17 -11.04 -10.99
C PHE A 138 13.21 -9.95 -11.49
N ARG A 139 12.28 -9.52 -10.62
CA ARG A 139 11.35 -8.44 -10.94
C ARG A 139 12.10 -7.13 -11.20
N GLN A 140 13.05 -6.76 -10.31
CA GLN A 140 13.86 -5.54 -10.47
C GLN A 140 14.62 -5.54 -11.79
N PHE A 141 15.21 -6.66 -12.16
CA PHE A 141 15.91 -6.80 -13.44
C PHE A 141 14.99 -6.55 -14.64
N ILE A 142 13.76 -7.10 -14.62
CA ILE A 142 12.82 -6.94 -15.72
C ILE A 142 12.18 -5.55 -15.76
N LEU A 143 11.77 -5.02 -14.59
CA LEU A 143 10.98 -3.79 -14.49
C LEU A 143 11.83 -2.55 -14.20
N ASN A 144 13.10 -2.72 -13.82
CA ASN A 144 14.04 -1.65 -13.46
C ASN A 144 13.45 -0.66 -12.43
N ASP A 145 12.78 -1.19 -11.39
CA ASP A 145 12.00 -0.38 -10.45
C ASP A 145 12.75 0.05 -9.18
N GLU A 146 13.99 -0.41 -8.99
CA GLU A 146 14.85 -0.11 -7.81
C GLU A 146 14.22 -0.44 -6.45
N CYS A 147 13.02 -1.00 -6.41
CA CYS A 147 12.31 -1.33 -5.19
C CYS A 147 12.73 -2.71 -4.68
N SER A 148 13.44 -2.79 -3.57
CA SER A 148 13.85 -4.06 -2.97
C SER A 148 12.72 -4.79 -2.21
N ASP A 149 11.64 -4.07 -1.83
CA ASP A 149 10.50 -4.63 -1.08
C ASP A 149 9.15 -4.09 -1.57
N THR A 150 8.64 -4.66 -2.65
CA THR A 150 7.31 -4.30 -3.18
C THR A 150 6.15 -4.76 -2.31
N GLY A 151 6.41 -5.69 -1.40
CA GLY A 151 5.39 -6.21 -0.47
C GLY A 151 5.08 -5.28 0.71
N CYS A 152 5.82 -4.20 0.89
CA CYS A 152 5.49 -3.21 1.91
C CYS A 152 4.22 -2.45 1.52
N GLY A 153 3.20 -2.47 2.38
CA GLY A 153 1.94 -1.73 2.18
C GLY A 153 2.11 -0.23 2.33
N LEU A 154 3.09 0.20 3.14
CA LEU A 154 3.30 1.60 3.48
C LEU A 154 3.95 2.38 2.32
N LYS A 155 3.18 3.22 1.67
CA LYS A 155 3.59 4.06 0.53
C LYS A 155 2.85 5.39 0.56
N ILE A 156 3.51 6.45 0.09
CA ILE A 156 2.86 7.73 -0.20
C ILE A 156 3.04 8.08 -1.67
N PHE A 157 1.98 8.55 -2.33
CA PHE A 157 2.02 8.89 -3.75
C PHE A 157 0.90 9.87 -4.16
N ASP A 158 1.04 10.39 -5.37
CA ASP A 158 0.08 11.30 -5.98
C ASP A 158 -1.13 10.54 -6.56
N LYS A 159 -2.35 10.96 -6.17
CA LYS A 159 -3.64 10.38 -6.60
C LYS A 159 -3.85 10.52 -8.11
N GLU A 160 -3.57 11.69 -8.69
CA GLU A 160 -3.83 11.95 -10.09
C GLU A 160 -2.93 11.09 -10.98
N ILE A 161 -1.68 10.86 -10.53
CA ILE A 161 -0.77 9.96 -11.24
C ILE A 161 -1.28 8.52 -11.15
N PHE A 162 -1.69 8.07 -9.95
CA PHE A 162 -2.25 6.72 -9.79
C PHE A 162 -3.45 6.47 -10.70
N LEU A 163 -4.35 7.45 -10.83
CA LEU A 163 -5.54 7.33 -11.66
C LEU A 163 -5.25 7.26 -13.18
N LYS A 164 -4.07 7.72 -13.61
CA LYS A 164 -3.60 7.59 -15.01
C LYS A 164 -2.97 6.23 -15.31
N LEU A 165 -2.62 5.45 -14.29
CA LEU A 165 -2.00 4.14 -14.48
C LEU A 165 -3.04 3.10 -14.90
N PRO A 166 -2.67 2.14 -15.77
CA PRO A 166 -3.56 1.05 -16.15
C PRO A 166 -3.81 0.13 -14.94
N PHE A 167 -5.06 0.11 -14.49
CA PHE A 167 -5.45 -0.68 -13.32
C PHE A 167 -5.51 -2.19 -13.63
N PHE A 168 -5.05 -3.01 -12.67
CA PHE A 168 -5.26 -4.45 -12.63
C PHE A 168 -5.22 -4.97 -11.20
N ASN A 169 -5.81 -6.15 -10.96
CA ASN A 169 -5.79 -6.77 -9.65
C ASN A 169 -4.38 -7.29 -9.32
N GLY A 170 -3.74 -6.70 -8.30
CA GLY A 170 -2.33 -6.88 -7.96
C GLY A 170 -1.47 -5.62 -8.13
N ILE A 171 -2.03 -4.53 -8.67
CA ILE A 171 -1.31 -3.25 -8.93
C ILE A 171 -0.58 -2.71 -7.72
N HIS A 172 -1.14 -2.87 -6.51
CA HIS A 172 -0.55 -2.34 -5.26
C HIS A 172 0.91 -2.80 -5.03
N ARG A 173 1.28 -3.97 -5.56
CA ARG A 173 2.65 -4.50 -5.49
C ARG A 173 3.59 -3.92 -6.56
N PHE A 174 3.05 -3.32 -7.59
CA PHE A 174 3.79 -2.83 -8.75
C PHE A 174 3.75 -1.32 -8.91
N LEU A 175 3.23 -0.59 -7.92
CA LEU A 175 3.20 0.88 -7.98
C LEU A 175 4.57 1.49 -8.23
N PRO A 176 5.68 1.08 -7.55
CA PRO A 176 7.00 1.61 -7.86
C PRO A 176 7.41 1.43 -9.32
N ALA A 177 7.21 0.22 -9.86
CA ALA A 177 7.54 -0.10 -11.26
C ALA A 177 6.69 0.71 -12.26
N LEU A 178 5.39 0.86 -11.98
CA LEU A 178 4.50 1.62 -12.84
C LEU A 178 4.82 3.12 -12.78
N PHE A 179 4.97 3.71 -11.60
CA PHE A 179 5.34 5.12 -11.48
C PHE A 179 6.64 5.39 -12.26
N LYS A 180 7.71 4.63 -11.99
CA LYS A 180 8.99 4.79 -12.69
C LYS A 180 8.87 4.51 -14.19
N GLY A 181 8.18 3.46 -14.58
CA GLY A 181 7.98 3.08 -15.98
C GLY A 181 7.16 4.07 -16.80
N PHE A 182 6.34 4.87 -16.13
CA PHE A 182 5.54 5.97 -16.72
C PHE A 182 6.25 7.33 -16.62
N GLY A 183 7.54 7.36 -16.22
CA GLY A 183 8.38 8.56 -16.25
C GLY A 183 8.37 9.37 -14.95
N TYR A 184 7.79 8.86 -13.86
CA TYR A 184 7.77 9.55 -12.58
C TYR A 184 8.92 9.09 -11.67
N GLN A 185 9.44 9.99 -10.87
CA GLN A 185 10.50 9.67 -9.92
C GLN A 185 9.92 8.98 -8.68
N THR A 186 10.67 8.00 -8.17
CA THR A 186 10.32 7.23 -6.97
C THR A 186 11.48 7.27 -5.97
N ALA A 187 11.17 7.22 -4.69
CA ALA A 187 12.17 7.11 -3.62
C ALA A 187 11.74 6.01 -2.62
N PHE A 188 12.70 5.53 -1.83
CA PHE A 188 12.45 4.48 -0.85
C PHE A 188 13.14 4.83 0.46
N ILE A 189 12.47 4.57 1.58
CA ILE A 189 13.02 4.71 2.92
C ILE A 189 12.86 3.42 3.71
N LYS A 190 13.72 3.20 4.68
CA LYS A 190 13.59 2.11 5.63
C LYS A 190 12.44 2.39 6.58
N VAL A 191 11.63 1.37 6.84
CA VAL A 191 10.48 1.42 7.74
C VAL A 191 10.49 0.23 8.68
N ASN A 192 9.89 0.39 9.84
CA ASN A 192 9.70 -0.66 10.81
C ASN A 192 8.75 -1.75 10.27
N HIS A 193 8.93 -2.96 10.75
CA HIS A 193 8.03 -4.07 10.45
C HIS A 193 7.76 -4.85 11.73
N ARG A 194 6.50 -4.86 12.14
CA ARG A 194 6.05 -5.54 13.34
C ARG A 194 5.64 -6.98 13.05
N GLU A 195 5.66 -7.83 14.06
CA GLU A 195 5.05 -9.16 13.98
C GLU A 195 3.53 -9.02 13.90
N ARG A 196 2.88 -9.92 13.14
CA ARG A 196 1.43 -9.97 13.09
C ARG A 196 0.88 -10.41 14.44
N ILE A 197 -0.01 -9.61 15.02
CA ILE A 197 -0.61 -9.89 16.33
C ILE A 197 -1.74 -10.91 16.20
N SER A 198 -2.51 -10.86 15.09
CA SER A 198 -3.65 -11.74 14.82
C SER A 198 -3.82 -12.04 13.34
N GLY A 199 -4.51 -13.14 12.99
CA GLY A 199 -4.84 -13.53 11.63
C GLY A 199 -3.90 -14.55 10.99
N VAL A 200 -4.43 -15.31 10.00
CA VAL A 200 -3.70 -16.37 9.27
C VAL A 200 -3.35 -15.89 7.86
N SER A 201 -2.14 -16.22 7.39
CA SER A 201 -1.73 -15.93 6.00
C SER A 201 -2.59 -16.70 5.00
N LYS A 202 -3.40 -16.02 4.20
CA LYS A 202 -4.49 -16.57 3.38
C LYS A 202 -4.09 -17.15 2.01
N TYR A 203 -2.78 -17.29 1.68
CA TYR A 203 -2.36 -17.69 0.32
C TYR A 203 -1.23 -18.72 0.31
N GLY A 204 -1.36 -19.75 -0.56
CA GLY A 204 -0.30 -20.73 -0.85
C GLY A 204 0.89 -20.14 -1.62
N THR A 205 2.08 -20.77 -1.48
CA THR A 205 3.35 -20.23 -2.02
C THR A 205 3.49 -20.36 -3.54
N LEU A 206 3.03 -21.47 -4.14
CA LEU A 206 3.16 -21.73 -5.58
C LEU A 206 2.25 -20.83 -6.42
N ASP A 207 0.99 -20.67 -6.02
CA ASP A 207 0.02 -19.76 -6.68
C ASP A 207 0.52 -18.32 -6.68
N ARG A 208 1.18 -17.88 -5.61
CA ARG A 208 1.81 -16.55 -5.53
C ARG A 208 2.92 -16.38 -6.55
N LEU A 209 3.75 -17.41 -6.77
CA LEU A 209 4.86 -17.36 -7.71
C LEU A 209 4.34 -17.21 -9.15
N PHE A 210 3.41 -18.08 -9.58
CA PHE A 210 2.84 -18.01 -10.93
C PHE A 210 2.10 -16.70 -11.21
N ARG A 211 1.28 -16.24 -10.26
CA ARG A 211 0.63 -14.92 -10.36
C ARG A 211 1.66 -13.80 -10.44
N GLY A 212 2.73 -13.88 -9.62
CA GLY A 212 3.80 -12.89 -9.63
C GLY A 212 4.50 -12.78 -10.99
N LEU A 213 4.88 -13.90 -11.60
CA LEU A 213 5.51 -13.93 -12.92
C LEU A 213 4.61 -13.36 -14.02
N ARG A 214 3.33 -13.77 -14.03
CA ARG A 214 2.34 -13.24 -14.97
C ARG A 214 2.17 -11.72 -14.82
N ASP A 215 2.12 -11.22 -13.58
CA ASP A 215 1.96 -9.80 -13.30
C ASP A 215 3.21 -9.01 -13.69
N VAL A 216 4.43 -9.55 -13.48
CA VAL A 216 5.68 -8.94 -13.99
C VAL A 216 5.64 -8.78 -15.51
N TYR A 217 5.25 -9.84 -16.25
CA TYR A 217 5.12 -9.77 -17.69
C TYR A 217 4.07 -8.71 -18.12
N ARG A 218 2.90 -8.69 -17.47
CA ARG A 218 1.85 -7.71 -17.71
C ARG A 218 2.35 -6.28 -17.53
N VAL A 219 3.00 -6.00 -16.40
CA VAL A 219 3.53 -4.66 -16.09
C VAL A 219 4.60 -4.23 -17.07
N ASN A 220 5.53 -5.14 -17.42
CA ASN A 220 6.54 -4.86 -18.44
C ASN A 220 5.91 -4.49 -19.80
N LYS A 221 4.86 -5.20 -20.22
CA LYS A 221 4.11 -4.88 -21.44
C LYS A 221 3.47 -3.49 -21.36
N MET A 222 2.84 -3.15 -20.21
CA MET A 222 2.23 -1.83 -19.99
C MET A 222 3.26 -0.70 -20.09
N ILE A 223 4.42 -0.87 -19.45
CA ILE A 223 5.51 0.11 -19.48
C ILE A 223 6.05 0.28 -20.92
N LYS A 224 6.27 -0.83 -21.64
CA LYS A 224 6.74 -0.77 -23.03
C LYS A 224 5.75 -0.09 -23.97
N LEU A 225 4.45 -0.30 -23.77
CA LEU A 225 3.41 0.35 -24.57
C LEU A 225 3.33 1.85 -24.27
N ASN A 226 3.53 2.26 -23.03
CA ASN A 226 3.56 3.67 -22.65
C ASN A 226 4.76 4.42 -23.26
N LYS A 227 5.94 3.79 -23.34
CA LYS A 227 7.16 4.38 -23.94
C LYS A 227 7.09 4.53 -25.48
N ARG A 228 6.11 3.91 -26.13
CA ARG A 228 5.92 3.99 -27.59
C ARG A 228 4.94 5.09 -28.01
N LYS A 229 4.26 5.70 -27.04
CA LYS A 229 3.40 6.87 -27.23
C LYS A 229 4.19 8.16 -27.03
#